data_f09e5cf236b22c555d18bd1e57897941
#
_entry.id   f09e5cf236b22c555d18bd1e57897941
#
_cell.length_a   1.000
_cell.length_b   1.000
_cell.length_c   1.000
_cell.angle_alpha   90.00
_cell.angle_beta   90.00
_cell.angle_gamma   90.00
#
_symmetry.space_group_name_H-M   'P 1'
#
loop_
_entity.id
_entity.type
_entity.pdbx_description
1 polymer ?
#
loop_
_entity_poly.entity_id
_entity_poly.type
_entity_poly.pdbx_seq_one_letter_code
_entity_poly.pdbx_strand_id
1 'polypeptide(L)'
;MVTKKLSHSRSLLTAFSISCFIAGCSPQPNTAKGISPEQLPQQATYVGGQQCSNCHQQEWGLWVNSHHDLSFQTASPDSVLGNFSNTTFSYNGIMTEFFMRNDIYWTKTDGPDGALTEYEITHAIGSEPLQQYVAKFPDGHYQVLGIAWDTRPTDEGGQRWFHLYPDGAIDNNDPLHWTGVYQNWNGSCADCHSTNLKKNYSRAEDSFQTTYSDINVSCEACHGPGSLHTQQPETFQLTLSNNLTANWLFPEGASIAQRVPALEEHGESQICARCHSRRSQLTDEHNPGDPLLDAFRPSLLDNEIYHPDGQIQEEVYVYGSFVQSKMYAAGVTCSDCHDPHTADLHFEGDALCAQCHLASTYANQSHNHHEVQNEQVTCANCHMPAQTYMTVDPRRDHSFRVPRPDLSIELGSPNACNNCHSQETPQWAVNHITEWFPQGRLETPHYGQAINAGRTWSAERTSLLLSLVNDSSLPSIVRATGIRLLANQLDDLSVNTIEHLLQLDEPLIQLEGLAALHSIDIERRINLSQRFLTAPLRALRIEAAKLLLPARSELSNRRQADLDRALSEHWDSLNFNSERGEGLLSL
;
A
#
# COMPACT_ATOMS: atom_id res chain seq x y z
N MET A 1 -39.31 -54.30 -31.78
CA MET A 1 -38.73 -55.43 -32.52
C MET A 1 -37.22 -55.19 -32.51
N VAL A 2 -36.33 -55.92 -31.87
CA VAL A 2 -36.20 -57.35 -31.51
C VAL A 2 -35.42 -57.43 -30.20
N THR A 3 -35.91 -58.22 -29.30
CA THR A 3 -35.35 -58.71 -28.06
C THR A 3 -34.38 -59.85 -28.29
N LYS A 4 -33.32 -60.03 -27.46
CA LYS A 4 -32.75 -61.33 -27.02
C LYS A 4 -31.69 -61.04 -25.97
N LYS A 5 -31.90 -61.34 -24.72
CA LYS A 5 -31.91 -62.55 -23.90
C LYS A 5 -30.52 -63.08 -23.54
N LEU A 6 -30.29 -62.99 -22.27
CA LEU A 6 -29.46 -63.71 -21.30
C LEU A 6 -28.89 -65.07 -21.70
N SER A 7 -27.65 -65.36 -21.28
CA SER A 7 -27.34 -66.68 -20.74
C SER A 7 -26.25 -66.61 -19.63
N HIS A 8 -26.59 -67.24 -18.52
CA HIS A 8 -25.72 -67.54 -17.36
C HIS A 8 -24.78 -68.69 -17.68
N SER A 9 -23.56 -68.66 -17.19
CA SER A 9 -22.80 -69.87 -16.94
C SER A 9 -22.02 -69.73 -15.63
N ARG A 10 -22.33 -70.62 -14.69
CA ARG A 10 -21.60 -70.89 -13.45
C ARG A 10 -20.51 -71.94 -13.74
N SER A 11 -19.30 -71.78 -13.17
CA SER A 11 -18.40 -72.89 -12.86
C SER A 11 -17.41 -72.52 -11.78
N LEU A 12 -17.62 -73.07 -10.68
CA LEU A 12 -16.83 -73.84 -9.72
C LEU A 12 -15.35 -73.47 -9.45
N LEU A 13 -15.16 -73.36 -8.14
CA LEU A 13 -13.94 -73.27 -7.33
C LEU A 13 -12.86 -74.32 -7.68
N THR A 14 -11.60 -73.85 -7.60
CA THR A 14 -10.52 -74.72 -7.03
C THR A 14 -9.54 -73.77 -6.30
N ALA A 15 -9.39 -73.96 -4.98
CA ALA A 15 -8.45 -73.29 -4.13
C ALA A 15 -7.03 -73.92 -4.35
N PHE A 16 -6.05 -73.04 -4.58
CA PHE A 16 -4.63 -73.40 -4.46
C PHE A 16 -4.01 -72.38 -3.47
N SER A 17 -3.68 -72.90 -2.26
CA SER A 17 -2.93 -72.15 -1.25
C SER A 17 -1.45 -72.14 -1.66
N ILE A 18 -0.92 -70.99 -2.01
CA ILE A 18 0.54 -70.78 -2.09
C ILE A 18 0.90 -69.80 -0.96
N SER A 19 1.57 -70.35 0.06
CA SER A 19 2.18 -69.59 1.13
C SER A 19 3.47 -68.91 0.59
N CYS A 20 3.39 -67.62 0.26
CA CYS A 20 4.58 -66.80 0.07
C CYS A 20 4.93 -66.12 1.38
N PHE A 21 6.06 -66.48 1.96
CA PHE A 21 6.74 -65.73 3.00
C PHE A 21 7.20 -64.39 2.38
N ILE A 22 6.46 -63.31 2.65
CA ILE A 22 6.94 -61.98 2.40
C ILE A 22 7.56 -61.49 3.72
N ALA A 23 8.90 -61.40 3.74
CA ALA A 23 9.61 -60.68 4.79
C ALA A 23 9.21 -59.18 4.68
N GLY A 24 8.32 -58.77 5.54
CA GLY A 24 7.91 -57.35 5.66
C GLY A 24 9.05 -56.54 6.26
N CYS A 25 9.72 -55.70 5.44
CA CYS A 25 10.38 -54.53 5.94
C CYS A 25 9.29 -53.51 6.26
N SER A 26 8.87 -53.44 7.51
CA SER A 26 8.12 -52.30 8.03
C SER A 26 9.06 -51.08 8.06
N PRO A 27 8.74 -49.97 7.43
CA PRO A 27 9.44 -48.74 7.73
C PRO A 27 9.13 -48.43 9.21
N GLN A 28 10.16 -48.36 10.03
CA GLN A 28 10.01 -47.76 11.38
C GLN A 28 9.61 -46.30 11.17
N PRO A 29 8.55 -45.83 11.82
CA PRO A 29 8.29 -44.40 11.84
C PRO A 29 9.50 -43.76 12.53
N ASN A 30 10.22 -42.91 11.80
CA ASN A 30 11.13 -41.95 12.38
C ASN A 30 10.26 -41.04 13.25
N THR A 31 10.11 -41.36 14.53
CA THR A 31 9.58 -40.44 15.50
C THR A 31 10.63 -39.33 15.63
N ALA A 32 10.50 -38.31 14.80
CA ALA A 32 11.04 -37.00 15.12
C ALA A 32 10.57 -36.73 16.55
N LYS A 33 11.50 -36.66 17.50
CA LYS A 33 11.17 -36.27 18.88
C LYS A 33 10.57 -34.89 18.78
N GLY A 34 9.24 -34.79 18.87
CA GLY A 34 8.56 -33.51 18.96
C GLY A 34 9.19 -32.71 20.08
N ILE A 35 9.62 -31.51 19.77
CA ILE A 35 10.10 -30.56 20.76
C ILE A 35 8.89 -30.28 21.66
N SER A 36 9.06 -30.43 22.97
CA SER A 36 8.02 -30.07 23.94
C SER A 36 7.66 -28.60 23.75
N PRO A 37 6.38 -28.18 23.86
CA PRO A 37 5.97 -26.76 23.80
C PRO A 37 6.77 -25.84 24.73
N GLU A 38 7.28 -26.37 25.84
CA GLU A 38 8.15 -25.64 26.78
C GLU A 38 9.59 -25.36 26.24
N GLN A 39 9.97 -25.99 25.12
CA GLN A 39 11.30 -25.84 24.50
C GLN A 39 11.29 -24.93 23.27
N LEU A 40 10.12 -24.46 22.82
CA LEU A 40 10.00 -23.52 21.72
C LEU A 40 10.33 -22.11 22.19
N PRO A 41 10.94 -21.26 21.35
CA PRO A 41 11.10 -19.85 21.65
C PRO A 41 9.72 -19.24 21.95
N GLN A 42 9.65 -18.37 22.94
CA GLN A 42 8.39 -17.67 23.25
C GLN A 42 7.93 -16.73 22.13
N GLN A 43 8.85 -16.31 21.28
CA GLN A 43 8.59 -15.40 20.16
C GLN A 43 9.15 -16.01 18.87
N ALA A 44 8.33 -15.97 17.80
CA ALA A 44 8.75 -16.38 16.48
C ALA A 44 9.83 -15.43 15.92
N THR A 45 10.74 -15.96 15.13
CA THR A 45 11.80 -15.22 14.42
C THR A 45 11.72 -15.47 12.92
N TYR A 46 12.25 -14.54 12.14
CA TYR A 46 12.34 -14.66 10.69
C TYR A 46 13.38 -15.73 10.31
N VAL A 47 13.06 -16.53 9.30
CA VAL A 47 13.89 -17.67 8.83
C VAL A 47 14.38 -17.51 7.40
N GLY A 48 13.86 -16.51 6.67
CA GLY A 48 14.11 -16.26 5.25
C GLY A 48 13.20 -17.08 4.33
N GLY A 49 12.71 -16.42 3.27
CA GLY A 49 11.72 -17.00 2.34
C GLY A 49 12.17 -18.30 1.68
N GLN A 50 13.47 -18.49 1.45
CA GLN A 50 14.02 -19.73 0.89
C GLN A 50 13.63 -20.98 1.71
N GLN A 51 13.43 -20.87 3.02
CA GLN A 51 12.99 -22.00 3.86
C GLN A 51 11.56 -22.44 3.52
N CYS A 52 10.71 -21.52 3.08
CA CYS A 52 9.32 -21.80 2.75
C CYS A 52 9.20 -22.66 1.49
N SER A 53 10.10 -22.50 0.52
CA SER A 53 10.10 -23.23 -0.76
C SER A 53 10.17 -24.75 -0.61
N ASN A 54 10.69 -25.25 0.52
CA ASN A 54 10.78 -26.69 0.78
C ASN A 54 9.42 -27.39 0.90
N CYS A 55 8.40 -26.66 1.35
CA CYS A 55 7.04 -27.17 1.56
C CYS A 55 6.02 -26.48 0.62
N HIS A 56 6.18 -25.18 0.33
CA HIS A 56 5.27 -24.34 -0.45
C HIS A 56 5.82 -24.10 -1.87
N GLN A 57 6.08 -25.19 -2.60
CA GLN A 57 6.71 -25.14 -3.93
C GLN A 57 5.84 -24.42 -4.98
N GLN A 58 4.52 -24.52 -4.87
CA GLN A 58 3.59 -23.88 -5.79
C GLN A 58 3.63 -22.35 -5.59
N GLU A 59 3.44 -21.89 -4.37
CA GLU A 59 3.44 -20.48 -4.00
C GLU A 59 4.81 -19.84 -4.27
N TRP A 60 5.89 -20.57 -3.98
CA TRP A 60 7.25 -20.17 -4.34
C TRP A 60 7.41 -19.97 -5.84
N GLY A 61 6.91 -20.92 -6.65
CA GLY A 61 6.98 -20.84 -8.11
C GLY A 61 6.17 -19.68 -8.70
N LEU A 62 5.09 -19.27 -8.06
CA LEU A 62 4.30 -18.10 -8.42
C LEU A 62 5.01 -16.79 -8.04
N TRP A 63 5.69 -16.78 -6.89
CA TRP A 63 6.36 -15.58 -6.37
C TRP A 63 7.67 -15.27 -7.11
N VAL A 64 8.44 -16.29 -7.53
CA VAL A 64 9.71 -16.09 -8.26
C VAL A 64 9.47 -15.31 -9.55
N ASN A 65 10.26 -14.26 -9.76
CA ASN A 65 10.16 -13.26 -10.83
C ASN A 65 8.90 -12.36 -10.77
N SER A 66 8.12 -12.39 -9.70
CA SER A 66 7.08 -11.39 -9.48
C SER A 66 7.67 -10.00 -9.18
N HIS A 67 6.85 -8.96 -9.24
CA HIS A 67 7.28 -7.61 -8.84
C HIS A 67 7.76 -7.55 -7.37
N HIS A 68 7.27 -8.42 -6.49
CA HIS A 68 7.74 -8.52 -5.10
C HIS A 68 9.14 -9.13 -5.02
N ASP A 69 9.42 -10.20 -5.76
CA ASP A 69 10.76 -10.80 -5.84
C ASP A 69 11.77 -9.83 -6.45
N LEU A 70 11.39 -9.13 -7.53
CA LEU A 70 12.24 -8.20 -8.26
C LEU A 70 12.29 -6.79 -7.64
N SER A 71 11.67 -6.58 -6.47
CA SER A 71 11.55 -5.27 -5.83
C SER A 71 12.89 -4.63 -5.46
N PHE A 72 13.89 -5.43 -5.06
CA PHE A 72 15.27 -5.01 -4.81
C PHE A 72 16.23 -6.19 -5.01
N GLN A 73 17.29 -5.98 -5.80
CA GLN A 73 18.21 -7.03 -6.21
C GLN A 73 19.65 -6.54 -6.16
N THR A 74 20.58 -7.44 -5.86
CA THR A 74 22.03 -7.17 -6.07
C THR A 74 22.29 -7.01 -7.57
N ALA A 75 23.06 -6.00 -7.97
CA ALA A 75 23.41 -5.77 -9.36
C ALA A 75 24.21 -6.95 -9.95
N SER A 76 23.69 -7.53 -11.01
CA SER A 76 24.25 -8.68 -11.72
C SER A 76 23.84 -8.66 -13.19
N PRO A 77 24.45 -9.49 -14.07
CA PRO A 77 24.00 -9.60 -15.45
C PRO A 77 22.54 -10.04 -15.61
N ASP A 78 21.97 -10.74 -14.62
CA ASP A 78 20.59 -11.20 -14.65
C ASP A 78 19.61 -10.15 -14.13
N SER A 79 20.07 -9.21 -13.26
CA SER A 79 19.20 -8.23 -12.61
C SER A 79 19.27 -6.82 -13.19
N VAL A 80 20.36 -6.45 -13.90
CA VAL A 80 20.55 -5.12 -14.47
C VAL A 80 20.01 -5.07 -15.91
N LEU A 81 18.95 -4.31 -16.12
CA LEU A 81 18.28 -4.16 -17.42
C LEU A 81 18.80 -2.98 -18.25
N GLY A 82 19.38 -1.96 -17.58
CA GLY A 82 19.90 -0.75 -18.22
C GLY A 82 21.14 -0.97 -19.06
N ASN A 83 21.36 -0.10 -20.04
CA ASN A 83 22.48 -0.19 -20.94
C ASN A 83 23.74 0.44 -20.34
N PHE A 84 24.62 -0.36 -19.76
CA PHE A 84 25.93 0.03 -19.22
C PHE A 84 27.09 -0.16 -20.21
N SER A 85 26.85 -0.21 -21.52
CA SER A 85 27.87 -0.38 -22.57
C SER A 85 28.49 0.97 -22.98
N ASN A 86 29.04 1.73 -22.02
CA ASN A 86 29.59 3.07 -22.22
C ASN A 86 28.57 4.05 -22.81
N THR A 87 27.35 4.05 -22.29
CA THR A 87 26.29 4.97 -22.69
C THR A 87 26.29 6.23 -21.83
N THR A 88 25.70 7.30 -22.35
CA THR A 88 25.63 8.59 -21.67
C THR A 88 24.22 9.13 -21.65
N PHE A 89 23.92 9.91 -20.60
CA PHE A 89 22.68 10.68 -20.48
C PHE A 89 23.00 12.09 -19.98
N SER A 90 22.35 13.10 -20.57
CA SER A 90 22.56 14.49 -20.16
C SER A 90 21.30 15.06 -19.51
N TYR A 91 21.46 15.63 -18.32
CA TYR A 91 20.40 16.29 -17.57
C TYR A 91 20.96 17.55 -16.88
N ASN A 92 20.26 18.67 -16.98
CA ASN A 92 20.62 19.95 -16.35
C ASN A 92 22.11 20.35 -16.52
N GLY A 93 22.68 20.04 -17.70
CA GLY A 93 24.08 20.35 -18.01
C GLY A 93 25.10 19.33 -17.46
N ILE A 94 24.68 18.35 -16.70
CA ILE A 94 25.51 17.24 -16.21
C ILE A 94 25.45 16.09 -17.23
N MET A 95 26.63 15.59 -17.62
CA MET A 95 26.75 14.38 -18.45
C MET A 95 27.04 13.19 -17.55
N THR A 96 26.07 12.29 -17.41
CA THR A 96 26.23 11.03 -16.68
C THR A 96 26.68 9.93 -17.65
N GLU A 97 27.69 9.15 -17.27
CA GLU A 97 28.20 7.99 -18.01
C GLU A 97 27.83 6.70 -17.28
N PHE A 98 27.36 5.67 -18.01
CA PHE A 98 27.07 4.32 -17.51
C PHE A 98 27.98 3.31 -18.19
N PHE A 99 28.76 2.59 -17.42
CA PHE A 99 29.77 1.67 -17.96
C PHE A 99 30.02 0.47 -17.05
N MET A 100 30.70 -0.54 -17.60
CA MET A 100 31.18 -1.70 -16.84
C MET A 100 32.71 -1.67 -16.75
N ARG A 101 33.23 -2.11 -15.59
CA ARG A 101 34.66 -2.32 -15.34
C ARG A 101 34.86 -3.58 -14.52
N ASN A 102 35.55 -4.58 -15.05
CA ASN A 102 35.78 -5.86 -14.38
C ASN A 102 34.48 -6.55 -13.91
N ASP A 103 33.48 -6.59 -14.76
CA ASP A 103 32.14 -7.14 -14.54
C ASP A 103 31.34 -6.45 -13.41
N ILE A 104 31.75 -5.26 -13.01
CA ILE A 104 31.05 -4.38 -12.04
C ILE A 104 30.45 -3.20 -12.80
N TYR A 105 29.23 -2.82 -12.41
CA TYR A 105 28.49 -1.69 -12.94
C TYR A 105 28.91 -0.38 -12.29
N TRP A 106 29.13 0.65 -13.09
CA TRP A 106 29.57 1.97 -12.64
C TRP A 106 28.78 3.08 -13.29
N THR A 107 28.57 4.14 -12.54
CA THR A 107 28.13 5.42 -13.09
C THR A 107 29.14 6.50 -12.76
N LYS A 108 29.34 7.46 -13.66
CA LYS A 108 30.07 8.70 -13.41
C LYS A 108 29.13 9.86 -13.55
N THR A 109 28.82 10.50 -12.45
CA THR A 109 27.86 11.61 -12.35
C THR A 109 28.29 12.59 -11.28
N ASP A 110 27.56 13.68 -11.07
CA ASP A 110 27.82 14.65 -10.03
C ASP A 110 27.58 14.06 -8.63
N GLY A 111 28.49 14.36 -7.73
CA GLY A 111 28.43 13.98 -6.31
C GLY A 111 27.77 15.06 -5.44
N PRO A 112 27.81 14.90 -4.11
CA PRO A 112 27.22 15.86 -3.17
C PRO A 112 27.90 17.24 -3.22
N ASP A 113 29.10 17.32 -3.77
CA ASP A 113 29.86 18.56 -3.99
C ASP A 113 29.74 19.12 -5.44
N GLY A 114 28.92 18.48 -6.27
CA GLY A 114 28.75 18.81 -7.70
C GLY A 114 29.89 18.34 -8.61
N ALA A 115 30.93 17.68 -8.07
CA ALA A 115 32.02 17.16 -8.87
C ALA A 115 31.64 15.82 -9.52
N LEU A 116 32.06 15.63 -10.78
CA LEU A 116 31.85 14.34 -11.48
C LEU A 116 32.73 13.27 -10.86
N THR A 117 32.13 12.26 -10.27
CA THR A 117 32.77 11.15 -9.54
C THR A 117 32.22 9.82 -10.02
N GLU A 118 33.04 8.78 -9.96
CA GLU A 118 32.63 7.41 -10.27
C GLU A 118 32.03 6.74 -9.03
N TYR A 119 30.85 6.12 -9.21
CA TYR A 119 30.15 5.36 -8.15
C TYR A 119 29.85 3.96 -8.64
N GLU A 120 30.11 2.98 -7.79
CA GLU A 120 29.74 1.60 -8.02
C GLU A 120 28.22 1.42 -7.86
N ILE A 121 27.58 0.82 -8.85
CA ILE A 121 26.17 0.40 -8.77
C ILE A 121 26.13 -0.98 -8.13
N THR A 122 25.58 -1.04 -6.94
CA THR A 122 25.54 -2.27 -6.14
C THR A 122 24.21 -3.00 -6.21
N HIS A 123 23.12 -2.28 -6.46
CA HIS A 123 21.77 -2.84 -6.51
C HIS A 123 20.92 -2.20 -7.60
N ALA A 124 19.82 -2.91 -7.96
CA ALA A 124 18.74 -2.44 -8.81
C ALA A 124 17.41 -2.51 -8.06
N ILE A 125 16.50 -1.56 -8.33
CA ILE A 125 15.15 -1.49 -7.76
C ILE A 125 14.14 -1.66 -8.89
N GLY A 126 13.25 -2.65 -8.77
CA GLY A 126 12.18 -2.91 -9.73
C GLY A 126 12.67 -3.47 -11.06
N SER A 127 11.73 -3.72 -11.96
CA SER A 127 11.98 -4.30 -13.28
C SER A 127 11.14 -3.68 -14.38
N GLU A 128 9.88 -3.34 -14.10
CA GLU A 128 8.92 -2.80 -15.06
C GLU A 128 8.00 -1.78 -14.36
N PRO A 129 7.63 -0.65 -15.02
CA PRO A 129 8.06 -0.17 -16.35
C PRO A 129 9.41 0.55 -16.35
N LEU A 130 10.04 0.63 -15.19
CA LEU A 130 11.34 1.28 -15.02
C LEU A 130 12.22 0.52 -14.02
N GLN A 131 13.53 0.70 -14.14
CA GLN A 131 14.50 0.22 -13.17
C GLN A 131 15.39 1.36 -12.69
N GLN A 132 15.53 1.48 -11.35
CA GLN A 132 16.44 2.43 -10.70
C GLN A 132 17.69 1.72 -10.20
N TYR A 133 18.76 2.47 -10.00
CA TYR A 133 20.07 1.96 -9.60
C TYR A 133 20.55 2.61 -8.31
N VAL A 134 21.25 1.83 -7.50
CA VAL A 134 21.66 2.21 -6.15
C VAL A 134 23.17 2.16 -6.02
N ALA A 135 23.74 3.25 -5.57
CA ALA A 135 25.14 3.33 -5.15
C ALA A 135 25.25 3.24 -3.61
N LYS A 136 26.22 2.45 -3.13
CA LYS A 136 26.51 2.32 -1.69
C LYS A 136 27.68 3.20 -1.31
N PHE A 137 27.49 4.01 -0.27
CA PHE A 137 28.54 4.86 0.31
C PHE A 137 29.24 4.15 1.49
N PRO A 138 30.48 4.57 1.82
CA PRO A 138 31.27 3.92 2.89
C PRO A 138 30.64 3.97 4.29
N ASP A 139 29.82 4.98 4.56
CA ASP A 139 29.07 5.19 5.80
C ASP A 139 27.78 4.38 5.91
N GLY A 140 27.51 3.53 4.90
CA GLY A 140 26.34 2.66 4.85
C GLY A 140 25.11 3.29 4.23
N HIS A 141 25.18 4.53 3.74
CA HIS A 141 24.12 5.11 2.93
C HIS A 141 24.00 4.37 1.58
N TYR A 142 22.80 3.99 1.23
CA TYR A 142 22.41 3.49 -0.10
C TYR A 142 21.64 4.59 -0.79
N GLN A 143 22.20 5.16 -1.85
CA GLN A 143 21.62 6.30 -2.57
C GLN A 143 21.11 5.88 -3.93
N VAL A 144 19.85 6.22 -4.20
CA VAL A 144 19.15 5.87 -5.44
C VAL A 144 19.38 6.97 -6.46
N LEU A 145 19.86 6.61 -7.66
CA LEU A 145 20.07 7.58 -8.73
C LEU A 145 18.75 8.24 -9.16
N GLY A 146 18.75 9.52 -9.43
CA GLY A 146 17.65 10.26 -10.06
C GLY A 146 17.44 9.92 -11.55
N ILE A 147 18.37 9.14 -12.14
CA ILE A 147 18.31 8.65 -13.51
C ILE A 147 17.94 7.17 -13.49
N ALA A 148 16.90 6.80 -14.22
CA ALA A 148 16.36 5.46 -14.31
C ALA A 148 16.42 4.93 -15.75
N TRP A 149 16.28 3.62 -15.89
CA TRP A 149 16.13 2.95 -17.18
C TRP A 149 14.66 2.66 -17.45
N ASP A 150 14.14 3.15 -18.58
CA ASP A 150 12.81 2.85 -19.09
C ASP A 150 12.84 1.45 -19.72
N THR A 151 12.22 0.47 -19.05
CA THR A 151 12.26 -0.93 -19.49
C THR A 151 11.20 -1.28 -20.53
N ARG A 152 10.26 -0.38 -20.80
CA ARG A 152 9.23 -0.60 -21.80
C ARG A 152 9.83 -0.88 -23.18
N PRO A 153 9.07 -1.52 -24.09
CA PRO A 153 9.50 -1.74 -25.48
C PRO A 153 9.85 -0.44 -26.21
N THR A 154 10.74 -0.53 -27.20
CA THR A 154 11.18 0.65 -27.99
C THR A 154 10.04 1.31 -28.76
N ASP A 155 9.06 0.54 -29.24
CA ASP A 155 7.88 1.05 -29.94
C ASP A 155 6.89 1.79 -29.00
N GLU A 156 7.00 1.59 -27.69
CA GLU A 156 6.34 2.38 -26.65
C GLU A 156 7.19 3.57 -26.14
N GLY A 157 8.35 3.81 -26.75
CA GLY A 157 9.28 4.89 -26.37
C GLY A 157 10.22 4.55 -25.23
N GLY A 158 10.31 3.27 -24.85
CA GLY A 158 11.21 2.74 -23.82
C GLY A 158 12.62 2.43 -24.32
N GLN A 159 13.36 1.60 -23.59
CA GLN A 159 14.76 1.19 -23.81
C GLN A 159 15.71 2.40 -23.85
N ARG A 160 15.56 3.31 -22.85
CA ARG A 160 16.35 4.54 -22.76
C ARG A 160 16.59 4.96 -21.29
N TRP A 161 17.65 5.73 -21.07
CA TRP A 161 17.84 6.46 -19.84
C TRP A 161 16.92 7.69 -19.79
N PHE A 162 16.39 8.00 -18.61
CA PHE A 162 15.60 9.20 -18.38
C PHE A 162 15.77 9.68 -16.94
N HIS A 163 15.46 10.95 -16.66
CA HIS A 163 15.46 11.50 -15.31
C HIS A 163 14.05 11.46 -14.72
N LEU A 164 13.93 11.11 -13.43
CA LEU A 164 12.64 11.01 -12.74
C LEU A 164 11.89 12.35 -12.63
N TYR A 165 12.63 13.46 -12.67
CA TYR A 165 12.13 14.83 -12.64
C TYR A 165 12.59 15.59 -13.88
N PRO A 166 12.07 15.29 -15.07
CA PRO A 166 12.61 15.83 -16.34
C PRO A 166 12.47 17.34 -16.46
N ASP A 167 11.43 17.92 -15.87
CA ASP A 167 11.12 19.35 -15.90
C ASP A 167 11.76 20.13 -14.75
N GLY A 168 12.43 19.45 -13.81
CA GLY A 168 13.16 20.04 -12.71
C GLY A 168 14.55 20.54 -13.13
N ALA A 169 15.15 21.38 -12.30
CA ALA A 169 16.55 21.80 -12.43
C ALA A 169 17.30 21.40 -11.15
N ILE A 170 17.26 20.10 -10.84
CA ILE A 170 17.81 19.54 -9.60
C ILE A 170 19.35 19.54 -9.72
N ASP A 171 20.00 20.25 -8.80
CA ASP A 171 21.45 20.27 -8.65
C ASP A 171 21.87 19.64 -7.30
N ASN A 172 23.16 19.57 -7.04
CA ASN A 172 23.71 18.95 -5.82
C ASN A 172 23.32 19.64 -4.50
N ASN A 173 22.67 20.80 -4.52
CA ASN A 173 22.14 21.48 -3.32
C ASN A 173 20.63 21.22 -3.13
N ASP A 174 19.98 20.61 -4.09
CA ASP A 174 18.54 20.31 -4.03
C ASP A 174 18.32 19.06 -3.12
N PRO A 175 17.36 19.10 -2.19
CA PRO A 175 17.01 17.93 -1.39
C PRO A 175 16.58 16.69 -2.19
N LEU A 176 16.11 16.87 -3.43
CA LEU A 176 15.76 15.80 -4.35
C LEU A 176 16.94 15.28 -5.18
N HIS A 177 18.14 15.89 -5.02
CA HIS A 177 19.35 15.35 -5.65
C HIS A 177 19.58 13.91 -5.23
N TRP A 178 20.13 13.09 -6.12
CA TRP A 178 20.29 11.66 -5.86
C TRP A 178 21.14 11.33 -4.60
N THR A 179 22.01 12.24 -4.16
CA THR A 179 22.76 12.13 -2.90
C THR A 179 22.00 12.72 -1.69
N GLY A 180 20.82 13.29 -1.90
CA GLY A 180 20.00 13.91 -0.86
C GLY A 180 19.22 12.88 -0.03
N VAL A 181 18.67 13.34 1.09
CA VAL A 181 17.95 12.50 2.08
C VAL A 181 16.71 11.81 1.51
N TYR A 182 16.04 12.42 0.53
CA TYR A 182 14.82 11.83 -0.08
C TYR A 182 15.12 10.70 -1.05
N GLN A 183 16.37 10.59 -1.54
CA GLN A 183 16.84 9.50 -2.39
C GLN A 183 17.63 8.43 -1.59
N ASN A 184 17.64 8.54 -0.26
CA ASN A 184 18.25 7.53 0.59
C ASN A 184 17.36 6.29 0.69
N TRP A 185 17.85 5.15 0.17
CA TRP A 185 17.12 3.89 0.18
C TRP A 185 16.83 3.40 1.60
N ASN A 186 17.80 3.48 2.52
CA ASN A 186 17.68 2.97 3.89
C ASN A 186 16.50 3.58 4.65
N GLY A 187 16.25 4.88 4.48
CA GLY A 187 15.19 5.62 5.17
C GLY A 187 13.89 5.74 4.39
N SER A 188 13.93 5.66 3.05
CA SER A 188 12.78 6.01 2.20
C SER A 188 12.15 4.82 1.48
N CYS A 189 12.96 3.84 1.04
CA CYS A 189 12.51 2.78 0.14
C CYS A 189 12.52 1.40 0.81
N ALA A 190 13.50 1.15 1.67
CA ALA A 190 13.86 -0.18 2.15
C ALA A 190 12.73 -0.91 2.88
N ASP A 191 11.89 -0.21 3.65
CA ASP A 191 10.80 -0.83 4.42
C ASP A 191 9.73 -1.46 3.51
N CYS A 192 9.54 -0.92 2.30
CA CYS A 192 8.62 -1.46 1.31
C CYS A 192 9.29 -2.43 0.31
N HIS A 193 10.63 -2.39 0.19
CA HIS A 193 11.39 -3.14 -0.80
C HIS A 193 12.29 -4.22 -0.20
N SER A 194 12.11 -4.57 1.09
CA SER A 194 12.81 -5.67 1.76
C SER A 194 11.93 -6.33 2.81
N THR A 195 12.39 -7.40 3.44
CA THR A 195 11.67 -8.13 4.48
C THR A 195 12.34 -7.93 5.84
N ASN A 196 11.58 -7.54 6.86
CA ASN A 196 12.05 -7.33 8.24
C ASN A 196 13.23 -6.35 8.31
N LEU A 197 13.05 -5.18 7.75
CA LEU A 197 14.07 -4.13 7.75
C LEU A 197 14.39 -3.65 9.17
N LYS A 198 15.68 -3.47 9.43
CA LYS A 198 16.21 -2.71 10.57
C LYS A 198 17.16 -1.65 10.03
N LYS A 199 16.77 -0.37 10.10
CA LYS A 199 17.60 0.74 9.59
C LYS A 199 18.95 0.82 10.29
N ASN A 200 18.96 0.64 11.61
CA ASN A 200 20.14 0.75 12.48
C ASN A 200 20.91 2.04 12.18
N TYR A 201 20.21 3.16 12.12
CA TYR A 201 20.81 4.47 11.90
C TYR A 201 21.49 4.98 13.16
N SER A 202 22.73 5.43 13.03
CA SER A 202 23.49 6.12 14.09
C SER A 202 23.49 7.63 13.83
N ARG A 203 22.67 8.37 14.59
CA ARG A 203 22.65 9.83 14.52
C ARG A 203 24.00 10.48 14.86
N ALA A 204 24.78 9.87 15.76
CA ALA A 204 26.06 10.42 16.19
C ALA A 204 27.13 10.34 15.10
N GLU A 205 27.03 9.35 14.22
CA GLU A 205 28.01 9.05 13.17
C GLU A 205 27.45 9.38 11.77
N ASP A 206 26.16 9.75 11.68
CA ASP A 206 25.43 9.91 10.42
C ASP A 206 25.66 8.71 9.48
N SER A 207 25.38 7.51 9.98
CA SER A 207 25.71 6.26 9.30
C SER A 207 24.63 5.20 9.48
N PHE A 208 24.55 4.27 8.53
CA PHE A 208 23.61 3.16 8.56
C PHE A 208 24.33 1.81 8.70
N GLN A 209 23.77 0.91 9.51
CA GLN A 209 24.11 -0.50 9.59
C GLN A 209 22.88 -1.36 9.26
N THR A 210 22.19 -1.01 8.18
CA THR A 210 20.92 -1.60 7.78
C THR A 210 21.02 -3.10 7.59
N THR A 211 20.05 -3.82 8.18
CA THR A 211 19.88 -5.27 8.03
C THR A 211 18.45 -5.63 7.65
N TYR A 212 18.28 -6.75 7.02
CA TYR A 212 16.99 -7.32 6.61
C TYR A 212 17.06 -8.85 6.63
N SER A 213 15.92 -9.53 6.68
CA SER A 213 15.85 -11.00 6.60
C SER A 213 15.97 -11.48 5.16
N ASP A 214 15.26 -10.81 4.21
CA ASP A 214 15.42 -10.99 2.78
C ASP A 214 15.60 -9.63 2.10
N ILE A 215 16.39 -9.63 1.03
CA ILE A 215 16.73 -8.41 0.29
C ILE A 215 15.50 -7.77 -0.39
N ASN A 216 14.49 -8.56 -0.72
CA ASN A 216 13.27 -8.23 -1.43
C ASN A 216 12.01 -8.45 -0.57
N VAL A 217 10.83 -8.27 -1.14
CA VAL A 217 9.55 -8.55 -0.48
C VAL A 217 9.25 -10.04 -0.59
N SER A 218 9.71 -10.79 0.41
CA SER A 218 9.60 -12.25 0.49
C SER A 218 8.39 -12.70 1.31
N CYS A 219 8.19 -14.01 1.44
CA CYS A 219 7.05 -14.65 2.10
C CYS A 219 6.74 -14.04 3.48
N GLU A 220 7.77 -13.86 4.30
CA GLU A 220 7.62 -13.36 5.68
C GLU A 220 7.29 -11.86 5.76
N ALA A 221 7.37 -11.11 4.66
CA ALA A 221 6.90 -9.72 4.60
C ALA A 221 5.38 -9.62 4.76
N CYS A 222 4.64 -10.66 4.33
CA CYS A 222 3.18 -10.75 4.41
C CYS A 222 2.72 -11.74 5.47
N HIS A 223 3.40 -12.87 5.61
CA HIS A 223 2.99 -13.98 6.48
C HIS A 223 3.57 -13.91 7.90
N GLY A 224 4.58 -13.07 8.13
CA GLY A 224 5.24 -12.91 9.42
C GLY A 224 6.29 -13.97 9.71
N PRO A 225 6.94 -13.91 10.90
CA PRO A 225 8.10 -14.72 11.24
C PRO A 225 7.77 -16.21 11.33
N GLY A 226 8.44 -17.03 10.52
CA GLY A 226 8.11 -18.43 10.26
C GLY A 226 8.75 -19.46 11.17
N SER A 227 9.62 -19.11 12.13
CA SER A 227 10.43 -20.09 12.86
C SER A 227 9.61 -21.12 13.65
N LEU A 228 8.49 -20.73 14.24
CA LEU A 228 7.61 -21.65 14.95
C LEU A 228 6.79 -22.51 13.99
N HIS A 229 6.32 -21.90 12.90
CA HIS A 229 5.58 -22.62 11.86
C HIS A 229 6.45 -23.71 11.20
N THR A 230 7.69 -23.41 10.83
CA THR A 230 8.59 -24.39 10.22
C THR A 230 8.91 -25.59 11.13
N GLN A 231 8.82 -25.41 12.46
CA GLN A 231 9.03 -26.48 13.43
C GLN A 231 7.75 -27.30 13.67
N GLN A 232 6.59 -26.65 13.73
CA GLN A 232 5.29 -27.27 14.01
C GLN A 232 4.18 -26.62 13.19
N PRO A 233 4.08 -26.92 11.88
CA PRO A 233 3.14 -26.26 10.96
C PRO A 233 1.67 -26.38 11.37
N GLU A 234 1.29 -27.54 11.91
CA GLU A 234 -0.09 -27.80 12.35
C GLU A 234 -0.50 -27.00 13.61
N THR A 235 0.49 -26.55 14.38
CA THR A 235 0.24 -25.87 15.67
C THR A 235 0.32 -24.35 15.53
N PHE A 236 1.27 -23.86 14.76
CA PHE A 236 1.54 -22.43 14.60
C PHE A 236 1.18 -21.98 13.18
N GLN A 237 0.02 -21.34 13.06
CA GLN A 237 -0.42 -20.75 11.79
C GLN A 237 0.22 -19.36 11.61
N LEU A 238 0.54 -19.03 10.38
CA LEU A 238 1.01 -17.69 10.00
C LEU A 238 -0.16 -16.77 9.66
N THR A 239 0.10 -15.49 9.61
CA THR A 239 -0.86 -14.49 9.14
C THR A 239 -1.29 -14.82 7.70
N LEU A 240 -2.55 -14.61 7.35
CA LEU A 240 -3.15 -14.94 6.04
C LEU A 240 -3.13 -16.44 5.67
N SER A 241 -2.82 -17.34 6.62
CA SER A 241 -2.79 -18.79 6.35
C SER A 241 -4.19 -19.43 6.24
N ASN A 242 -5.22 -18.78 6.74
CA ASN A 242 -6.60 -19.26 6.58
C ASN A 242 -7.16 -18.72 5.27
N ASN A 243 -7.70 -19.61 4.44
CA ASN A 243 -8.29 -19.27 3.15
C ASN A 243 -9.23 -18.06 3.28
N LEU A 244 -8.77 -16.92 2.80
CA LEU A 244 -9.56 -15.70 2.67
C LEU A 244 -10.54 -15.78 1.49
N THR A 245 -10.75 -16.98 0.94
CA THR A 245 -11.63 -17.21 -0.20
C THR A 245 -13.06 -16.84 0.15
N ALA A 246 -13.47 -15.69 -0.35
CA ALA A 246 -14.85 -15.30 -0.39
C ALA A 246 -15.54 -15.92 -1.61
N ASN A 247 -16.82 -16.23 -1.46
CA ASN A 247 -17.66 -16.46 -2.61
C ASN A 247 -18.40 -15.16 -2.96
N TRP A 248 -18.26 -14.72 -4.19
CA TRP A 248 -19.02 -13.61 -4.72
C TRP A 248 -20.26 -14.15 -5.42
N LEU A 249 -21.44 -13.89 -4.84
CA LEU A 249 -22.71 -14.45 -5.31
C LEU A 249 -23.63 -13.32 -5.76
N PHE A 250 -24.30 -13.52 -6.89
CA PHE A 250 -25.34 -12.59 -7.36
C PHE A 250 -26.68 -12.90 -6.67
N PRO A 251 -27.20 -12.03 -5.80
CA PRO A 251 -28.57 -12.15 -5.32
C PRO A 251 -29.57 -12.12 -6.47
N GLU A 252 -30.73 -12.72 -6.30
CA GLU A 252 -31.77 -12.75 -7.33
C GLU A 252 -32.13 -11.32 -7.81
N GLY A 253 -32.00 -11.07 -9.11
CA GLY A 253 -32.24 -9.77 -9.72
C GLY A 253 -31.15 -8.71 -9.50
N ALA A 254 -30.08 -9.01 -8.78
CA ALA A 254 -28.98 -8.07 -8.58
C ALA A 254 -28.00 -8.09 -9.77
N SER A 255 -27.48 -6.90 -10.10
CA SER A 255 -26.44 -6.73 -11.13
C SER A 255 -25.02 -6.66 -10.55
N ILE A 256 -24.89 -6.66 -9.22
CA ILE A 256 -23.62 -6.64 -8.49
C ILE A 256 -23.61 -7.80 -7.50
N ALA A 257 -22.53 -8.57 -7.50
CA ALA A 257 -22.31 -9.66 -6.57
C ALA A 257 -22.09 -9.16 -5.14
N GLN A 258 -22.40 -10.00 -4.16
CA GLN A 258 -22.16 -9.76 -2.74
C GLN A 258 -21.19 -10.80 -2.19
N ARG A 259 -20.33 -10.40 -1.27
CA ARG A 259 -19.40 -11.27 -0.58
C ARG A 259 -20.11 -12.18 0.42
N VAL A 260 -19.81 -13.48 0.38
CA VAL A 260 -20.36 -14.47 1.31
C VAL A 260 -19.24 -15.39 1.82
N PRO A 261 -18.98 -15.45 3.13
CA PRO A 261 -19.57 -14.59 4.17
C PRO A 261 -19.15 -13.12 4.04
N ALA A 262 -19.90 -12.21 4.68
CA ALA A 262 -19.49 -10.82 4.79
C ALA A 262 -18.12 -10.72 5.47
N LEU A 263 -17.31 -9.74 5.08
CA LEU A 263 -16.03 -9.48 5.70
C LEU A 263 -16.25 -8.85 7.09
N GLU A 264 -15.67 -9.42 8.12
CA GLU A 264 -15.74 -8.88 9.49
C GLU A 264 -14.65 -7.82 9.72
N GLU A 265 -13.43 -8.06 9.21
CA GLU A 265 -12.29 -7.15 9.35
C GLU A 265 -11.45 -7.12 8.06
N HIS A 266 -10.91 -5.95 7.74
CA HIS A 266 -10.06 -5.73 6.56
C HIS A 266 -8.56 -6.05 6.83
N GLY A 267 -8.27 -7.17 7.51
CA GLY A 267 -6.90 -7.53 7.90
C GLY A 267 -5.93 -7.62 6.72
N GLU A 268 -6.32 -8.26 5.63
CA GLU A 268 -5.51 -8.36 4.41
C GLU A 268 -5.15 -6.96 3.86
N SER A 269 -6.14 -6.08 3.71
CA SER A 269 -5.91 -4.73 3.20
C SER A 269 -4.96 -3.92 4.09
N GLN A 270 -4.95 -4.16 5.42
CA GLN A 270 -4.00 -3.51 6.34
C GLN A 270 -2.57 -4.05 6.16
N ILE A 271 -2.41 -5.34 5.84
CA ILE A 271 -1.08 -5.93 5.55
C ILE A 271 -0.52 -5.30 4.27
N CYS A 272 -1.31 -5.24 3.21
CA CYS A 272 -0.90 -4.59 1.95
C CYS A 272 -0.59 -3.10 2.15
N ALA A 273 -1.38 -2.40 2.98
CA ALA A 273 -1.21 -0.99 3.29
C ALA A 273 0.14 -0.65 3.93
N ARG A 274 0.82 -1.59 4.56
CA ARG A 274 2.16 -1.38 5.14
C ARG A 274 3.16 -0.88 4.09
N CYS A 275 3.03 -1.32 2.85
CA CYS A 275 3.85 -0.90 1.71
C CYS A 275 3.04 -0.06 0.70
N HIS A 276 1.79 -0.44 0.43
CA HIS A 276 0.94 0.19 -0.58
C HIS A 276 0.12 1.38 -0.06
N SER A 277 0.60 2.10 0.98
CA SER A 277 0.03 3.37 1.43
C SER A 277 1.07 4.47 1.52
N ARG A 278 0.68 5.71 1.22
CA ARG A 278 1.46 6.87 1.64
C ARG A 278 1.31 7.05 3.13
N ARG A 279 2.43 7.03 3.87
CA ARG A 279 2.40 6.92 5.33
C ARG A 279 3.70 7.42 5.97
N SER A 280 3.65 7.71 7.24
CA SER A 280 4.83 7.78 8.11
C SER A 280 4.93 6.53 8.98
N GLN A 281 6.15 6.11 9.27
CA GLN A 281 6.43 4.95 10.12
C GLN A 281 6.73 5.41 11.55
N LEU A 282 6.14 4.72 12.53
CA LEU A 282 6.30 5.03 13.95
C LEU A 282 7.38 4.18 14.62
N THR A 283 7.62 2.97 14.08
CA THR A 283 8.55 1.99 14.64
C THR A 283 8.92 0.95 13.58
N ASP A 284 10.05 0.28 13.76
CA ASP A 284 10.40 -0.94 13.03
C ASP A 284 10.07 -2.23 13.80
N GLU A 285 9.46 -2.09 14.97
CA GLU A 285 8.99 -3.21 15.81
C GLU A 285 7.53 -3.52 15.49
N HIS A 286 7.30 -4.25 14.41
CA HIS A 286 5.97 -4.68 13.99
C HIS A 286 6.04 -5.98 13.19
N ASN A 287 4.94 -6.74 13.20
CA ASN A 287 4.77 -7.94 12.37
C ASN A 287 3.59 -7.77 11.41
N PRO A 288 3.59 -8.50 10.28
CA PRO A 288 2.40 -8.64 9.47
C PRO A 288 1.22 -9.16 10.29
N GLY A 289 0.06 -8.53 10.14
CA GLY A 289 -1.14 -8.82 10.94
C GLY A 289 -1.33 -7.93 12.15
N ASP A 290 -0.30 -7.21 12.60
CA ASP A 290 -0.50 -6.15 13.59
C ASP A 290 -1.35 -5.02 12.97
N PRO A 291 -2.22 -4.34 13.73
CA PRO A 291 -3.00 -3.23 13.22
C PRO A 291 -2.12 -2.14 12.61
N LEU A 292 -2.52 -1.60 11.46
CA LEU A 292 -1.72 -0.61 10.71
C LEU A 292 -1.31 0.59 11.57
N LEU A 293 -2.24 1.12 12.38
CA LEU A 293 -1.98 2.28 13.25
C LEU A 293 -1.10 1.97 14.48
N ASP A 294 -0.64 0.75 14.65
CA ASP A 294 0.36 0.44 15.68
C ASP A 294 1.78 0.72 15.20
N ALA A 295 2.03 0.67 13.91
CA ALA A 295 3.35 0.93 13.33
C ALA A 295 3.40 2.08 12.33
N PHE A 296 2.26 2.45 11.75
CA PHE A 296 2.18 3.43 10.66
C PHE A 296 1.03 4.40 10.84
N ARG A 297 1.23 5.64 10.39
CA ARG A 297 0.18 6.66 10.25
C ARG A 297 -0.02 6.94 8.77
N PRO A 298 -1.12 6.45 8.14
CA PRO A 298 -1.40 6.73 6.74
C PRO A 298 -1.71 8.22 6.53
N SER A 299 -1.32 8.76 5.38
CA SER A 299 -1.74 10.09 4.94
C SER A 299 -3.24 10.10 4.69
N LEU A 300 -3.85 11.23 4.99
CA LEU A 300 -5.25 11.48 4.64
C LEU A 300 -5.37 12.01 3.21
N LEU A 301 -6.55 12.52 2.85
CA LEU A 301 -6.76 13.22 1.58
C LEU A 301 -6.19 14.64 1.68
N ASP A 302 -4.87 14.73 1.80
CA ASP A 302 -4.16 15.99 1.96
C ASP A 302 -4.08 16.76 0.64
N ASN A 303 -3.99 18.10 0.70
CA ASN A 303 -4.13 18.99 -0.45
C ASN A 303 -3.07 18.71 -1.49
N GLU A 304 -1.91 18.40 -1.33
CA GLU A 304 -0.86 18.29 -2.35
C GLU A 304 -0.84 16.92 -3.02
N ILE A 305 -1.52 15.92 -2.44
CA ILE A 305 -1.48 14.53 -2.89
C ILE A 305 -2.81 13.98 -3.39
N TYR A 306 -3.93 14.66 -3.06
CA TYR A 306 -5.26 14.33 -3.56
C TYR A 306 -6.02 15.57 -3.99
N HIS A 307 -6.79 15.46 -5.07
CA HIS A 307 -7.80 16.45 -5.43
C HIS A 307 -8.89 16.53 -4.35
N PRO A 308 -9.67 17.62 -4.26
CA PRO A 308 -10.70 17.78 -3.23
C PRO A 308 -11.74 16.65 -3.24
N ASP A 309 -12.05 16.10 -4.39
CA ASP A 309 -12.96 14.98 -4.55
C ASP A 309 -12.31 13.62 -4.23
N GLY A 310 -11.03 13.59 -3.83
CA GLY A 310 -10.27 12.42 -3.42
C GLY A 310 -9.66 11.61 -4.57
N GLN A 311 -9.68 12.11 -5.81
CA GLN A 311 -8.87 11.54 -6.88
C GLN A 311 -7.38 11.78 -6.61
N ILE A 312 -6.53 10.85 -7.08
CA ILE A 312 -5.08 10.97 -6.92
C ILE A 312 -4.55 12.20 -7.69
N GLN A 313 -3.65 12.94 -7.06
CA GLN A 313 -2.95 14.07 -7.65
C GLN A 313 -1.44 13.79 -7.72
N GLU A 314 -0.87 13.24 -6.65
CA GLU A 314 0.52 12.84 -6.58
C GLU A 314 0.63 11.36 -6.23
N GLU A 315 1.86 10.82 -6.13
CA GLU A 315 2.10 9.42 -5.81
C GLU A 315 1.64 9.10 -4.38
N VAL A 316 0.49 8.42 -4.27
CA VAL A 316 -0.15 8.04 -3.00
C VAL A 316 -0.21 6.54 -2.80
N TYR A 317 0.35 5.78 -3.75
CA TYR A 317 0.18 4.34 -3.85
C TYR A 317 -1.31 4.00 -4.05
N VAL A 318 -1.89 3.00 -3.37
CA VAL A 318 -3.27 2.59 -3.67
C VAL A 318 -4.21 2.57 -2.47
N TYR A 319 -3.71 2.38 -1.25
CA TYR A 319 -4.54 2.15 -0.08
C TYR A 319 -5.49 3.32 0.23
N GLY A 320 -4.97 4.56 0.28
CA GLY A 320 -5.77 5.74 0.59
C GLY A 320 -6.88 6.00 -0.45
N SER A 321 -6.68 5.61 -1.71
CA SER A 321 -7.71 5.63 -2.75
C SER A 321 -8.72 4.51 -2.54
N PHE A 322 -8.23 3.28 -2.30
CA PHE A 322 -9.07 2.09 -2.19
C PHE A 322 -10.08 2.18 -1.03
N VAL A 323 -9.64 2.63 0.15
CA VAL A 323 -10.53 2.76 1.32
C VAL A 323 -11.62 3.83 1.17
N GLN A 324 -11.58 4.67 0.11
CA GLN A 324 -12.66 5.57 -0.26
C GLN A 324 -13.77 4.88 -1.05
N SER A 325 -13.50 3.69 -1.60
CA SER A 325 -14.37 3.03 -2.57
C SER A 325 -15.57 2.33 -1.91
N LYS A 326 -16.67 2.27 -2.65
CA LYS A 326 -17.82 1.44 -2.27
C LYS A 326 -17.50 -0.06 -2.30
N MET A 327 -16.50 -0.47 -3.09
CA MET A 327 -16.05 -1.86 -3.15
C MET A 327 -15.35 -2.25 -1.85
N TYR A 328 -14.45 -1.41 -1.32
CA TYR A 328 -13.89 -1.63 0.02
C TYR A 328 -14.99 -1.75 1.09
N ALA A 329 -15.96 -0.83 1.10
CA ALA A 329 -17.08 -0.88 2.04
C ALA A 329 -17.96 -2.14 1.89
N ALA A 330 -17.99 -2.74 0.69
CA ALA A 330 -18.69 -4.01 0.41
C ALA A 330 -17.85 -5.26 0.75
N GLY A 331 -16.63 -5.08 1.28
CA GLY A 331 -15.75 -6.17 1.70
C GLY A 331 -14.84 -6.71 0.60
N VAL A 332 -14.65 -5.99 -0.50
CA VAL A 332 -13.61 -6.33 -1.49
C VAL A 332 -12.24 -6.14 -0.85
N THR A 333 -11.33 -7.08 -1.12
CA THR A 333 -9.93 -7.06 -0.70
C THR A 333 -8.99 -7.04 -1.91
N CYS A 334 -7.70 -6.85 -1.68
CA CYS A 334 -6.71 -6.79 -2.76
C CYS A 334 -6.66 -8.10 -3.55
N SER A 335 -6.74 -9.24 -2.84
CA SER A 335 -6.70 -10.58 -3.45
C SER A 335 -7.96 -10.99 -4.21
N ASP A 336 -9.05 -10.21 -4.16
CA ASP A 336 -10.20 -10.43 -5.05
C ASP A 336 -9.89 -10.05 -6.51
N CYS A 337 -8.86 -9.22 -6.72
CA CYS A 337 -8.44 -8.75 -8.05
C CYS A 337 -7.03 -9.19 -8.44
N HIS A 338 -6.10 -9.24 -7.47
CA HIS A 338 -4.70 -9.58 -7.67
C HIS A 338 -4.35 -10.93 -7.08
N ASP A 339 -3.54 -11.74 -7.76
CA ASP A 339 -2.85 -12.84 -7.12
C ASP A 339 -1.69 -12.27 -6.27
N PRO A 340 -1.68 -12.45 -4.94
CA PRO A 340 -0.67 -11.83 -4.09
C PRO A 340 0.74 -12.39 -4.27
N HIS A 341 0.90 -13.58 -4.88
CA HIS A 341 2.19 -14.20 -5.12
C HIS A 341 2.80 -13.76 -6.46
N THR A 342 2.04 -13.78 -7.57
CA THR A 342 2.52 -13.29 -8.86
C THR A 342 2.48 -11.77 -8.96
N ALA A 343 1.65 -11.10 -8.15
CA ALA A 343 1.26 -9.68 -8.24
C ALA A 343 0.41 -9.34 -9.48
N ASP A 344 0.09 -10.32 -10.32
CA ASP A 344 -0.74 -10.15 -11.51
C ASP A 344 -2.23 -10.01 -11.19
N LEU A 345 -3.00 -9.57 -12.17
CA LEU A 345 -4.46 -9.60 -12.12
C LEU A 345 -4.99 -11.01 -12.42
N HIS A 346 -6.05 -11.43 -11.73
CA HIS A 346 -6.68 -12.73 -11.99
C HIS A 346 -7.26 -12.86 -13.39
N PHE A 347 -7.67 -11.76 -14.01
CA PHE A 347 -8.21 -11.70 -15.36
C PHE A 347 -7.78 -10.42 -16.06
N GLU A 348 -7.64 -10.49 -17.37
CA GLU A 348 -7.30 -9.34 -18.19
C GLU A 348 -8.53 -8.46 -18.51
N GLY A 349 -8.31 -7.16 -18.58
CA GLY A 349 -9.29 -6.18 -19.02
C GLY A 349 -10.59 -6.18 -18.21
N ASP A 350 -11.71 -6.03 -18.91
CA ASP A 350 -13.05 -5.92 -18.30
C ASP A 350 -13.54 -7.25 -17.69
N ALA A 351 -12.93 -8.39 -18.02
CA ALA A 351 -13.24 -9.67 -17.42
C ALA A 351 -12.98 -9.68 -15.89
N LEU A 352 -12.00 -8.90 -15.44
CA LEU A 352 -11.74 -8.70 -14.02
C LEU A 352 -12.94 -8.11 -13.29
N CYS A 353 -13.56 -7.10 -13.86
CA CYS A 353 -14.73 -6.43 -13.28
C CYS A 353 -15.99 -7.30 -13.38
N ALA A 354 -16.09 -8.10 -14.45
CA ALA A 354 -17.23 -8.96 -14.73
C ALA A 354 -17.41 -10.13 -13.75
N GLN A 355 -16.42 -10.41 -12.91
CA GLN A 355 -16.56 -11.38 -11.81
C GLN A 355 -17.65 -10.96 -10.82
N CYS A 356 -17.81 -9.66 -10.58
CA CYS A 356 -18.73 -9.10 -9.60
C CYS A 356 -19.77 -8.15 -10.21
N HIS A 357 -19.53 -7.60 -11.39
CA HIS A 357 -20.42 -6.70 -12.10
C HIS A 357 -21.00 -7.39 -13.33
N LEU A 358 -22.31 -7.62 -13.35
CA LEU A 358 -22.98 -8.38 -14.40
C LEU A 358 -22.75 -7.74 -15.78
N ALA A 359 -22.00 -8.41 -16.65
CA ALA A 359 -21.61 -7.90 -17.97
C ALA A 359 -22.82 -7.47 -18.82
N SER A 360 -23.95 -8.18 -18.76
CA SER A 360 -25.19 -7.82 -19.46
C SER A 360 -25.76 -6.46 -19.03
N THR A 361 -25.42 -5.98 -17.83
CA THR A 361 -25.85 -4.68 -17.31
C THR A 361 -24.82 -3.59 -17.60
N TYR A 362 -23.52 -3.89 -17.49
CA TYR A 362 -22.48 -2.87 -17.47
C TYR A 362 -21.59 -2.85 -18.71
N ALA A 363 -21.38 -4.00 -19.40
CA ALA A 363 -20.54 -4.07 -20.59
C ALA A 363 -21.35 -3.86 -21.88
N ASN A 364 -22.07 -2.76 -21.99
CA ASN A 364 -22.92 -2.46 -23.14
C ASN A 364 -23.09 -0.95 -23.37
N GLN A 365 -23.53 -0.59 -24.57
CA GLN A 365 -23.71 0.80 -25.00
C GLN A 365 -24.73 1.58 -24.16
N SER A 366 -25.70 0.94 -23.52
CA SER A 366 -26.67 1.63 -22.65
C SER A 366 -26.05 2.10 -21.33
N HIS A 367 -24.87 1.55 -20.96
CA HIS A 367 -24.11 1.97 -19.79
C HIS A 367 -23.00 2.96 -20.15
N ASN A 368 -22.15 2.60 -21.12
CA ASN A 368 -20.94 3.36 -21.44
C ASN A 368 -21.15 4.43 -22.54
N HIS A 369 -22.25 4.35 -23.30
CA HIS A 369 -22.61 5.26 -24.41
C HIS A 369 -21.58 5.38 -25.53
N HIS A 370 -20.72 4.35 -25.68
CA HIS A 370 -19.70 4.25 -26.72
C HIS A 370 -19.95 3.00 -27.59
N GLU A 371 -19.31 2.95 -28.76
CA GLU A 371 -19.37 1.78 -29.63
C GLU A 371 -18.68 0.57 -28.97
N VAL A 372 -19.34 -0.60 -29.05
CA VAL A 372 -18.92 -1.84 -28.35
C VAL A 372 -17.52 -2.35 -28.80
N GLN A 373 -17.01 -1.91 -29.94
CA GLN A 373 -15.72 -2.35 -30.50
C GLN A 373 -14.56 -1.37 -30.26
N ASN A 374 -14.77 -0.34 -29.45
CA ASN A 374 -13.72 0.61 -29.13
C ASN A 374 -12.85 0.07 -27.99
N GLU A 375 -11.65 -0.41 -28.29
CA GLU A 375 -10.69 -0.98 -27.33
C GLU A 375 -10.25 0.00 -26.23
N GLN A 376 -10.42 1.31 -26.46
CA GLN A 376 -10.10 2.34 -25.46
C GLN A 376 -11.22 2.50 -24.41
N VAL A 377 -12.40 1.97 -24.66
CA VAL A 377 -13.56 2.08 -23.77
C VAL A 377 -13.59 0.87 -22.85
N THR A 378 -12.83 0.92 -21.76
CA THR A 378 -12.78 -0.11 -20.74
C THR A 378 -13.40 0.38 -19.43
N CYS A 379 -13.85 -0.54 -18.58
CA CYS A 379 -14.33 -0.22 -17.24
C CYS A 379 -13.28 0.61 -16.48
N ALA A 380 -12.03 0.20 -16.54
CA ALA A 380 -10.95 0.86 -15.84
C ALA A 380 -10.66 2.27 -16.34
N ASN A 381 -10.72 2.55 -17.64
CA ASN A 381 -10.46 3.89 -18.16
C ASN A 381 -11.47 4.93 -17.70
N CYS A 382 -12.70 4.50 -17.38
CA CYS A 382 -13.76 5.38 -16.85
C CYS A 382 -13.79 5.42 -15.31
N HIS A 383 -13.55 4.29 -14.64
CA HIS A 383 -13.75 4.14 -13.19
C HIS A 383 -12.44 4.12 -12.39
N MET A 384 -11.31 3.92 -13.06
CA MET A 384 -9.95 3.90 -12.50
C MET A 384 -8.99 4.66 -13.43
N PRO A 385 -9.22 5.96 -13.71
CA PRO A 385 -8.34 6.71 -14.60
C PRO A 385 -6.89 6.62 -14.12
N ALA A 386 -5.96 6.48 -15.08
CA ALA A 386 -4.55 6.40 -14.77
C ALA A 386 -3.91 7.79 -14.68
N GLN A 387 -2.97 7.94 -13.75
CA GLN A 387 -2.03 9.05 -13.64
C GLN A 387 -0.62 8.51 -13.85
N THR A 388 0.17 9.17 -14.69
CA THR A 388 1.57 8.77 -14.93
C THR A 388 2.48 9.40 -13.90
N TYR A 389 3.23 8.58 -13.18
CA TYR A 389 4.27 8.97 -12.24
C TYR A 389 5.65 8.60 -12.78
N MET A 390 6.71 9.16 -12.19
CA MET A 390 8.08 8.85 -12.60
C MET A 390 8.27 8.85 -14.12
N THR A 391 7.58 9.75 -14.83
CA THR A 391 7.65 9.94 -16.30
C THR A 391 7.06 8.79 -17.13
N VAL A 392 7.15 7.53 -16.68
CA VAL A 392 6.86 6.33 -17.51
C VAL A 392 5.91 5.33 -16.86
N ASP A 393 5.48 5.55 -15.59
CA ASP A 393 4.71 4.59 -14.80
C ASP A 393 3.23 5.03 -14.66
N PRO A 394 2.30 4.53 -15.50
CA PRO A 394 0.88 4.85 -15.42
C PRO A 394 0.22 4.02 -14.31
N ARG A 395 -0.19 4.65 -13.22
CA ARG A 395 -0.89 4.01 -12.11
C ARG A 395 -2.36 4.38 -12.08
N ARG A 396 -3.23 3.38 -11.86
CA ARG A 396 -4.67 3.56 -11.82
C ARG A 396 -5.14 4.02 -10.44
N ASP A 397 -6.12 4.93 -10.44
CA ASP A 397 -6.80 5.35 -9.21
C ASP A 397 -7.73 4.23 -8.69
N HIS A 398 -7.43 3.67 -7.52
CA HIS A 398 -8.19 2.61 -6.88
C HIS A 398 -9.42 3.10 -6.09
N SER A 399 -9.83 4.34 -6.26
CA SER A 399 -11.06 4.85 -5.65
C SER A 399 -12.35 4.38 -6.38
N PHE A 400 -12.22 3.76 -7.54
CA PHE A 400 -13.32 3.17 -8.33
C PHE A 400 -14.50 4.13 -8.50
N ARG A 401 -14.23 5.29 -9.09
CA ARG A 401 -15.17 6.39 -9.12
C ARG A 401 -16.24 6.25 -10.21
N VAL A 402 -17.38 6.81 -9.91
CA VAL A 402 -18.34 7.17 -10.93
C VAL A 402 -17.93 8.53 -11.49
N PRO A 403 -17.75 8.68 -12.82
CA PRO A 403 -17.36 9.96 -13.43
C PRO A 403 -18.30 11.12 -13.03
N ARG A 404 -17.70 12.21 -12.55
CA ARG A 404 -18.37 13.43 -12.06
C ARG A 404 -17.74 14.68 -12.69
N PRO A 405 -17.98 14.94 -13.99
CA PRO A 405 -17.40 16.08 -14.69
C PRO A 405 -17.89 17.45 -14.17
N ASP A 406 -18.99 17.50 -13.43
CA ASP A 406 -19.45 18.67 -12.71
C ASP A 406 -18.45 19.12 -11.64
N LEU A 407 -17.78 18.17 -10.94
CA LEU A 407 -16.75 18.48 -9.98
C LEU A 407 -15.47 19.04 -10.62
N SER A 408 -15.23 18.77 -11.90
CA SER A 408 -14.15 19.43 -12.64
C SER A 408 -14.41 20.94 -12.79
N ILE A 409 -15.66 21.33 -12.99
CA ILE A 409 -16.04 22.74 -13.10
C ILE A 409 -15.99 23.41 -11.72
N GLU A 410 -16.52 22.74 -10.70
CA GLU A 410 -16.69 23.29 -9.36
C GLU A 410 -15.38 23.28 -8.56
N LEU A 411 -14.60 22.19 -8.63
CA LEU A 411 -13.46 21.92 -7.76
C LEU A 411 -12.11 21.91 -8.49
N GLY A 412 -12.11 21.90 -9.82
CA GLY A 412 -10.89 21.73 -10.61
C GLY A 412 -10.34 20.30 -10.64
N SER A 413 -11.09 19.30 -10.14
CA SER A 413 -10.68 17.90 -10.18
C SER A 413 -10.69 17.37 -11.61
N PRO A 414 -9.82 16.40 -11.98
CA PRO A 414 -9.86 15.76 -13.29
C PRO A 414 -11.14 14.93 -13.48
N ASN A 415 -11.49 14.62 -14.73
CA ASN A 415 -12.55 13.65 -15.01
C ASN A 415 -12.15 12.71 -16.17
N ALA A 416 -12.63 11.49 -16.12
CA ALA A 416 -12.27 10.43 -17.06
C ALA A 416 -12.66 10.76 -18.52
N CYS A 417 -13.71 11.55 -18.76
CA CYS A 417 -14.13 11.89 -20.11
C CYS A 417 -13.06 12.68 -20.87
N ASN A 418 -12.45 13.68 -20.22
CA ASN A 418 -11.45 14.54 -20.82
C ASN A 418 -10.09 13.86 -21.00
N ASN A 419 -9.85 12.68 -20.45
CA ASN A 419 -8.64 11.91 -20.73
C ASN A 419 -8.59 11.43 -22.20
N CYS A 420 -9.74 11.10 -22.78
CA CYS A 420 -9.87 10.74 -24.20
C CYS A 420 -10.37 11.92 -25.04
N HIS A 421 -11.34 12.68 -24.55
CA HIS A 421 -11.91 13.85 -25.21
C HIS A 421 -11.19 15.14 -24.80
N SER A 422 -9.88 15.15 -24.95
CA SER A 422 -8.98 16.23 -24.47
C SER A 422 -9.22 17.61 -25.12
N GLN A 423 -9.89 17.65 -26.28
CA GLN A 423 -10.25 18.90 -26.96
C GLN A 423 -11.59 19.48 -26.49
N GLU A 424 -12.35 18.69 -25.70
CA GLU A 424 -13.66 19.08 -25.18
C GLU A 424 -13.52 19.70 -23.76
N THR A 425 -14.52 20.48 -23.38
CA THR A 425 -14.55 21.08 -22.03
C THR A 425 -15.23 20.17 -21.03
N PRO A 426 -14.97 20.33 -19.71
CA PRO A 426 -15.75 19.63 -18.68
C PRO A 426 -17.27 19.88 -18.81
N GLN A 427 -17.71 21.06 -19.28
CA GLN A 427 -19.12 21.34 -19.53
C GLN A 427 -19.71 20.46 -20.62
N TRP A 428 -18.93 20.14 -21.67
CA TRP A 428 -19.35 19.18 -22.69
C TRP A 428 -19.67 17.81 -22.05
N ALA A 429 -18.79 17.31 -21.17
CA ALA A 429 -19.00 16.05 -20.47
C ALA A 429 -20.23 16.10 -19.52
N VAL A 430 -20.43 17.22 -18.81
CA VAL A 430 -21.63 17.45 -17.97
C VAL A 430 -22.90 17.35 -18.80
N ASN A 431 -22.93 17.97 -19.99
CA ASN A 431 -24.12 17.95 -20.85
C ASN A 431 -24.47 16.52 -21.28
N HIS A 432 -23.47 15.72 -21.68
CA HIS A 432 -23.68 14.31 -22.05
C HIS A 432 -24.13 13.44 -20.88
N ILE A 433 -23.50 13.57 -19.71
CA ILE A 433 -23.93 12.82 -18.50
C ILE A 433 -25.36 13.20 -18.12
N THR A 434 -25.75 14.47 -18.24
CA THR A 434 -27.11 14.93 -17.95
C THR A 434 -28.12 14.36 -18.95
N GLU A 435 -27.76 14.30 -20.24
CA GLU A 435 -28.59 13.68 -21.30
C GLU A 435 -28.77 12.17 -21.07
N TRP A 436 -27.66 11.48 -20.75
CA TRP A 436 -27.70 10.02 -20.55
C TRP A 436 -28.38 9.60 -19.26
N PHE A 437 -28.29 10.42 -18.22
CA PHE A 437 -28.83 10.15 -16.89
C PHE A 437 -29.72 11.30 -16.38
N PRO A 438 -30.86 11.54 -17.00
CA PRO A 438 -31.71 12.70 -16.69
C PRO A 438 -32.37 12.65 -15.30
N GLN A 439 -32.12 11.60 -14.53
CA GLN A 439 -32.64 11.44 -13.16
C GLN A 439 -31.75 12.12 -12.10
N GLY A 440 -30.94 13.09 -12.47
CA GLY A 440 -30.22 13.92 -11.53
C GLY A 440 -28.96 13.29 -10.92
N ARG A 441 -28.22 12.48 -11.70
CA ARG A 441 -26.98 11.83 -11.21
C ARG A 441 -25.95 12.80 -10.68
N LEU A 442 -25.82 13.98 -11.28
CA LEU A 442 -24.87 15.02 -10.89
C LEU A 442 -25.38 15.90 -9.73
N GLU A 443 -26.66 15.79 -9.36
CA GLU A 443 -27.26 16.60 -8.28
C GLU A 443 -26.95 16.07 -6.88
N THR A 444 -26.40 14.86 -6.77
CA THR A 444 -26.04 14.26 -5.48
C THR A 444 -24.85 15.01 -4.89
N PRO A 445 -24.95 15.56 -3.66
CA PRO A 445 -23.83 16.21 -2.98
C PRO A 445 -22.61 15.30 -2.93
N HIS A 446 -21.42 15.89 -3.03
CA HIS A 446 -20.15 15.16 -2.95
C HIS A 446 -19.29 15.73 -1.81
N TYR A 447 -18.64 14.87 -1.04
CA TYR A 447 -17.78 15.29 0.07
C TYR A 447 -16.64 16.24 -0.36
N GLY A 448 -16.26 16.22 -1.62
CA GLY A 448 -15.25 17.10 -2.22
C GLY A 448 -15.59 18.58 -2.05
N GLN A 449 -16.86 18.94 -2.04
CA GLN A 449 -17.30 20.32 -1.80
C GLN A 449 -16.91 20.77 -0.39
N ALA A 450 -17.13 19.95 0.62
CA ALA A 450 -16.76 20.25 2.00
C ALA A 450 -15.23 20.29 2.20
N ILE A 451 -14.49 19.35 1.59
CA ILE A 451 -13.02 19.33 1.62
C ILE A 451 -12.47 20.60 0.95
N ASN A 452 -12.96 20.96 -0.24
CA ASN A 452 -12.55 22.17 -0.92
C ASN A 452 -12.87 23.44 -0.11
N ALA A 453 -14.05 23.52 0.49
CA ALA A 453 -14.41 24.62 1.37
C ALA A 453 -13.46 24.74 2.57
N GLY A 454 -13.04 23.60 3.14
CA GLY A 454 -12.02 23.55 4.20
C GLY A 454 -10.65 24.05 3.75
N ARG A 455 -10.20 23.65 2.55
CA ARG A 455 -8.90 24.02 1.96
C ARG A 455 -8.84 25.49 1.54
N THR A 456 -9.95 26.02 0.98
CA THR A 456 -10.03 27.40 0.44
C THR A 456 -10.57 28.42 1.46
N TRP A 457 -10.84 28.01 2.69
CA TRP A 457 -11.36 28.87 3.75
C TRP A 457 -12.67 29.57 3.38
N SER A 458 -13.59 28.89 2.70
CA SER A 458 -14.88 29.47 2.35
C SER A 458 -15.72 29.82 3.58
N ALA A 459 -16.68 30.72 3.44
CA ALA A 459 -17.56 31.14 4.54
C ALA A 459 -18.42 29.99 5.10
N GLU A 460 -18.72 28.99 4.27
CA GLU A 460 -19.55 27.82 4.62
C GLU A 460 -18.73 26.63 5.16
N ARG A 461 -17.39 26.75 5.23
CA ARG A 461 -16.48 25.64 5.56
C ARG A 461 -16.89 24.88 6.82
N THR A 462 -17.18 25.57 7.90
CA THR A 462 -17.49 24.92 9.18
C THR A 462 -18.77 24.09 9.09
N SER A 463 -19.84 24.63 8.49
CA SER A 463 -21.11 23.91 8.34
C SER A 463 -20.98 22.70 7.41
N LEU A 464 -20.24 22.84 6.30
CA LEU A 464 -19.99 21.74 5.36
C LEU A 464 -19.12 20.66 5.98
N LEU A 465 -18.04 21.04 6.68
CA LEU A 465 -17.17 20.08 7.36
C LEU A 465 -17.88 19.36 8.51
N LEU A 466 -18.72 20.06 9.30
CA LEU A 466 -19.52 19.45 10.35
C LEU A 466 -20.52 18.42 9.77
N SER A 467 -21.15 18.74 8.64
CA SER A 467 -22.01 17.78 7.93
C SER A 467 -21.22 16.56 7.49
N LEU A 468 -20.02 16.76 6.89
CA LEU A 468 -19.16 15.68 6.40
C LEU A 468 -18.70 14.75 7.53
N VAL A 469 -18.20 15.28 8.66
CA VAL A 469 -17.65 14.44 9.73
C VAL A 469 -18.71 13.64 10.47
N ASN A 470 -19.95 14.12 10.48
CA ASN A 470 -21.10 13.43 11.09
C ASN A 470 -21.79 12.42 10.16
N ASP A 471 -21.48 12.42 8.86
CA ASP A 471 -22.07 11.47 7.92
C ASP A 471 -21.34 10.11 8.01
N SER A 472 -21.94 9.19 8.76
CA SER A 472 -21.40 7.82 8.95
C SER A 472 -21.45 6.94 7.69
N SER A 473 -22.11 7.39 6.63
CA SER A 473 -22.10 6.69 5.33
C SER A 473 -20.83 6.96 4.52
N LEU A 474 -20.05 8.00 4.90
CA LEU A 474 -18.79 8.34 4.26
C LEU A 474 -17.62 7.52 4.84
N PRO A 475 -16.61 7.20 4.02
CA PRO A 475 -15.41 6.49 4.45
C PRO A 475 -14.68 7.21 5.60
N SER A 476 -14.11 6.44 6.54
CA SER A 476 -13.40 6.99 7.71
C SER A 476 -12.25 7.93 7.32
N ILE A 477 -11.53 7.66 6.20
CA ILE A 477 -10.46 8.55 5.71
C ILE A 477 -10.98 9.93 5.27
N VAL A 478 -12.16 9.98 4.67
CA VAL A 478 -12.83 11.24 4.24
C VAL A 478 -13.25 12.04 5.48
N ARG A 479 -13.88 11.37 6.45
CA ARG A 479 -14.32 11.97 7.71
C ARG A 479 -13.12 12.47 8.53
N ALA A 480 -12.07 11.67 8.63
CA ALA A 480 -10.81 12.03 9.29
C ALA A 480 -10.16 13.28 8.64
N THR A 481 -10.18 13.36 7.30
CA THR A 481 -9.74 14.57 6.57
C THR A 481 -10.58 15.79 6.98
N GLY A 482 -11.89 15.62 7.07
CA GLY A 482 -12.80 16.69 7.55
C GLY A 482 -12.47 17.16 8.96
N ILE A 483 -12.16 16.26 9.89
CA ILE A 483 -11.73 16.60 11.26
C ILE A 483 -10.43 17.41 11.24
N ARG A 484 -9.42 16.99 10.46
CA ARG A 484 -8.15 17.71 10.30
C ARG A 484 -8.37 19.13 9.77
N LEU A 485 -9.27 19.30 8.81
CA LEU A 485 -9.60 20.61 8.27
C LEU A 485 -10.38 21.48 9.28
N LEU A 486 -11.26 20.91 10.11
CA LEU A 486 -11.93 21.60 11.21
C LEU A 486 -10.94 22.10 12.26
N ALA A 487 -9.89 21.35 12.56
CA ALA A 487 -8.89 21.66 13.57
C ALA A 487 -8.19 23.02 13.37
N ASN A 488 -8.17 23.52 12.14
CA ASN A 488 -7.58 24.82 11.82
C ASN A 488 -8.35 26.01 12.46
N GLN A 489 -9.62 25.83 12.82
CA GLN A 489 -10.43 26.84 13.51
C GLN A 489 -11.60 26.16 14.21
N LEU A 490 -11.42 25.81 15.46
CA LEU A 490 -12.46 25.21 16.30
C LEU A 490 -13.35 26.27 16.94
N ASP A 491 -14.65 25.98 16.91
CA ASP A 491 -15.67 26.62 17.75
C ASP A 491 -16.27 25.56 18.71
N ASP A 492 -17.13 25.97 19.62
CA ASP A 492 -17.74 25.08 20.60
C ASP A 492 -18.52 23.91 19.95
N LEU A 493 -19.16 24.16 18.80
CA LEU A 493 -19.90 23.13 18.09
C LEU A 493 -18.95 22.09 17.48
N SER A 494 -17.86 22.55 16.89
CA SER A 494 -16.82 21.67 16.35
C SER A 494 -16.17 20.82 17.43
N VAL A 495 -15.85 21.42 18.60
CA VAL A 495 -15.28 20.68 19.74
C VAL A 495 -16.27 19.65 20.28
N ASN A 496 -17.55 19.99 20.44
CA ASN A 496 -18.58 19.03 20.89
C ASN A 496 -18.77 17.89 19.88
N THR A 497 -18.67 18.17 18.59
CA THR A 497 -18.73 17.17 17.53
C THR A 497 -17.53 16.21 17.64
N ILE A 498 -16.31 16.73 17.77
CA ILE A 498 -15.10 15.92 17.95
C ILE A 498 -15.20 15.07 19.23
N GLU A 499 -15.70 15.61 20.33
CA GLU A 499 -15.94 14.88 21.57
C GLU A 499 -16.85 13.66 21.34
N HIS A 500 -17.92 13.80 20.56
CA HIS A 500 -18.79 12.69 20.18
C HIS A 500 -18.06 11.68 19.29
N LEU A 501 -17.33 12.15 18.28
CA LEU A 501 -16.59 11.28 17.34
C LEU A 501 -15.49 10.47 18.04
N LEU A 502 -14.86 11.00 19.08
CA LEU A 502 -13.89 10.26 19.89
C LEU A 502 -14.48 9.04 20.60
N GLN A 503 -15.81 8.96 20.77
CA GLN A 503 -16.47 7.78 21.38
C GLN A 503 -16.71 6.64 20.40
N LEU A 504 -16.58 6.88 19.09
CA LEU A 504 -16.74 5.84 18.07
C LEU A 504 -15.55 4.88 18.12
N ASP A 505 -15.77 3.63 17.80
CA ASP A 505 -14.71 2.63 17.63
C ASP A 505 -14.15 2.69 16.20
N GLU A 506 -13.63 3.86 15.84
CA GLU A 506 -13.02 4.16 14.54
C GLU A 506 -11.63 4.79 14.76
N PRO A 507 -10.56 3.98 14.74
CA PRO A 507 -9.22 4.45 15.14
C PRO A 507 -8.69 5.66 14.38
N LEU A 508 -8.96 5.76 13.07
CA LEU A 508 -8.52 6.91 12.27
C LEU A 508 -9.27 8.20 12.64
N ILE A 509 -10.55 8.08 12.95
CA ILE A 509 -11.38 9.20 13.47
C ILE A 509 -10.88 9.62 14.85
N GLN A 510 -10.59 8.65 15.74
CA GLN A 510 -10.05 8.95 17.07
C GLN A 510 -8.69 9.64 16.98
N LEU A 511 -7.80 9.18 16.08
CA LEU A 511 -6.47 9.76 15.88
C LEU A 511 -6.54 11.23 15.47
N GLU A 512 -7.34 11.53 14.45
CA GLU A 512 -7.49 12.92 13.98
C GLU A 512 -8.32 13.78 14.96
N GLY A 513 -9.28 13.16 15.67
CA GLY A 513 -9.99 13.82 16.77
C GLY A 513 -9.06 14.25 17.89
N LEU A 514 -8.11 13.42 18.32
CA LEU A 514 -7.07 13.79 19.29
C LEU A 514 -6.19 14.91 18.75
N ALA A 515 -5.69 14.76 17.52
CA ALA A 515 -4.84 15.77 16.89
C ALA A 515 -5.51 17.14 16.78
N ALA A 516 -6.83 17.18 16.63
CA ALA A 516 -7.58 18.44 16.56
C ALA A 516 -7.65 19.21 17.89
N LEU A 517 -7.47 18.54 19.04
CA LEU A 517 -7.72 19.16 20.36
C LEU A 517 -6.57 20.00 20.93
N HIS A 518 -5.50 20.23 20.17
CA HIS A 518 -4.33 21.00 20.68
C HIS A 518 -4.64 22.44 21.09
N SER A 519 -5.66 23.05 20.52
CA SER A 519 -6.01 24.47 20.74
C SER A 519 -7.09 24.70 21.79
N ILE A 520 -7.71 23.64 22.38
CA ILE A 520 -8.74 23.79 23.41
C ILE A 520 -8.15 23.97 24.81
N ASP A 521 -8.98 24.36 25.78
CA ASP A 521 -8.54 24.50 27.17
C ASP A 521 -8.03 23.19 27.77
N ILE A 522 -7.13 23.29 28.74
CA ILE A 522 -6.34 22.19 29.27
C ILE A 522 -7.20 21.14 30.01
N GLU A 523 -8.19 21.62 30.78
CA GLU A 523 -9.09 20.76 31.58
C GLU A 523 -9.93 19.87 30.65
N ARG A 524 -10.52 20.47 29.63
CA ARG A 524 -11.31 19.73 28.63
C ARG A 524 -10.43 18.76 27.84
N ARG A 525 -9.21 19.18 27.49
CA ARG A 525 -8.21 18.34 26.83
C ARG A 525 -7.90 17.09 27.64
N ILE A 526 -7.63 17.24 28.96
CA ILE A 526 -7.40 16.10 29.87
C ILE A 526 -8.59 15.15 29.88
N ASN A 527 -9.79 15.69 30.07
CA ASN A 527 -11.00 14.89 30.18
C ASN A 527 -11.26 14.03 28.92
N LEU A 528 -11.00 14.57 27.74
CA LEU A 528 -11.26 13.89 26.47
C LEU A 528 -10.18 12.88 26.10
N SER A 529 -8.90 13.14 26.42
CA SER A 529 -7.78 12.40 25.84
C SER A 529 -7.04 11.46 26.79
N GLN A 530 -7.10 11.64 28.13
CA GLN A 530 -6.31 10.82 29.07
C GLN A 530 -6.54 9.30 29.01
N ARG A 531 -7.71 8.86 28.53
CA ARG A 531 -8.00 7.43 28.34
C ARG A 531 -7.18 6.80 27.24
N PHE A 532 -6.78 7.59 26.22
CA PHE A 532 -6.03 7.14 25.08
C PHE A 532 -4.53 6.91 25.38
N LEU A 533 -4.03 7.36 26.53
CA LEU A 533 -2.67 7.03 26.99
C LEU A 533 -2.44 5.52 27.16
N THR A 534 -3.51 4.75 27.26
CA THR A 534 -3.48 3.28 27.36
C THR A 534 -4.27 2.59 26.26
N ALA A 535 -4.51 3.28 25.14
CA ALA A 535 -5.17 2.71 23.98
C ALA A 535 -4.36 1.54 23.40
N PRO A 536 -4.99 0.56 22.73
CA PRO A 536 -4.27 -0.57 22.16
C PRO A 536 -3.31 -0.14 21.05
N LEU A 537 -3.63 0.90 20.30
CA LEU A 537 -2.87 1.37 19.15
C LEU A 537 -1.84 2.45 19.53
N ARG A 538 -0.58 2.26 19.10
CA ARG A 538 0.55 3.16 19.37
C ARG A 538 0.29 4.58 18.85
N ALA A 539 -0.26 4.73 17.64
CA ALA A 539 -0.58 6.05 17.09
C ALA A 539 -1.49 6.88 18.01
N LEU A 540 -2.50 6.24 18.63
CA LEU A 540 -3.40 6.90 19.58
C LEU A 540 -2.69 7.27 20.88
N ARG A 541 -1.83 6.37 21.41
CA ARG A 541 -1.06 6.66 22.63
C ARG A 541 -0.11 7.82 22.42
N ILE A 542 0.63 7.83 21.31
CA ILE A 542 1.56 8.93 20.95
C ILE A 542 0.80 10.25 20.81
N GLU A 543 -0.32 10.27 20.09
CA GLU A 543 -1.07 11.51 19.89
C GLU A 543 -1.66 12.04 21.20
N ALA A 544 -2.19 11.15 22.06
CA ALA A 544 -2.64 11.53 23.39
C ALA A 544 -1.49 12.04 24.28
N ALA A 545 -0.29 11.46 24.16
CA ALA A 545 0.87 11.90 24.91
C ALA A 545 1.33 13.32 24.50
N LYS A 546 1.41 13.58 23.20
CA LYS A 546 1.71 14.92 22.66
C LYS A 546 0.71 15.95 23.17
N LEU A 547 -0.57 15.61 23.13
CA LEU A 547 -1.67 16.47 23.55
C LEU A 547 -1.63 16.78 25.05
N LEU A 548 -1.21 15.82 25.89
CA LEU A 548 -1.24 15.92 27.36
C LEU A 548 0.09 16.31 28.00
N LEU A 549 1.20 16.35 27.26
CA LEU A 549 2.50 16.75 27.78
C LEU A 549 2.47 18.11 28.52
N PRO A 550 1.83 19.17 27.98
CA PRO A 550 1.72 20.45 28.69
C PRO A 550 0.92 20.40 29.99
N ALA A 551 0.04 19.39 30.15
CA ALA A 551 -0.84 19.21 31.31
C ALA A 551 -0.30 18.20 32.33
N ARG A 552 0.96 17.73 32.21
CA ARG A 552 1.52 16.65 33.01
C ARG A 552 1.32 16.83 34.51
N SER A 553 1.52 18.05 35.02
CA SER A 553 1.35 18.36 36.46
C SER A 553 -0.08 18.28 36.98
N GLU A 554 -1.06 18.34 36.10
CA GLU A 554 -2.49 18.29 36.44
C GLU A 554 -3.04 16.86 36.45
N LEU A 555 -2.27 15.91 35.91
CA LEU A 555 -2.65 14.50 35.87
C LEU A 555 -2.41 13.81 37.22
N SER A 556 -3.23 12.80 37.55
CA SER A 556 -2.95 11.91 38.67
C SER A 556 -1.64 11.14 38.48
N ASN A 557 -0.97 10.70 39.58
CA ASN A 557 0.29 9.95 39.52
C ASN A 557 0.22 8.74 38.58
N ARG A 558 -0.92 8.02 38.54
CA ARG A 558 -1.13 6.91 37.63
C ARG A 558 -1.10 7.39 36.17
N ARG A 559 -1.82 8.47 35.87
CA ARG A 559 -1.88 9.02 34.50
C ARG A 559 -0.56 9.65 34.06
N GLN A 560 0.22 10.20 35.00
CA GLN A 560 1.60 10.63 34.72
C GLN A 560 2.48 9.44 34.29
N ALA A 561 2.38 8.29 34.96
CA ALA A 561 3.11 7.11 34.56
C ALA A 561 2.62 6.54 33.20
N ASP A 562 1.33 6.62 32.90
CA ASP A 562 0.78 6.26 31.58
C ASP A 562 1.32 7.22 30.49
N LEU A 563 1.35 8.52 30.76
CA LEU A 563 1.91 9.54 29.89
C LEU A 563 3.40 9.33 29.63
N ASP A 564 4.18 9.05 30.68
CA ASP A 564 5.63 8.83 30.55
C ASP A 564 5.95 7.63 29.64
N ARG A 565 5.13 6.54 29.70
CA ARG A 565 5.27 5.40 28.77
C ARG A 565 4.96 5.78 27.33
N ALA A 566 3.85 6.50 27.10
CA ALA A 566 3.47 6.91 25.75
C ALA A 566 4.43 7.96 25.17
N LEU A 567 5.03 8.82 26.01
CA LEU A 567 6.11 9.73 25.61
C LEU A 567 7.40 8.97 25.24
N SER A 568 7.70 7.85 25.92
CA SER A 568 8.81 6.99 25.49
C SER A 568 8.58 6.45 24.07
N GLU A 569 7.38 5.95 23.77
CA GLU A 569 7.02 5.51 22.41
C GLU A 569 7.14 6.66 21.38
N HIS A 570 6.74 7.87 21.76
CA HIS A 570 6.89 9.03 20.90
C HIS A 570 8.37 9.36 20.65
N TRP A 571 9.19 9.36 21.71
CA TRP A 571 10.63 9.58 21.60
C TRP A 571 11.31 8.53 20.73
N ASP A 572 10.94 7.25 20.89
CA ASP A 572 11.48 6.17 20.07
C ASP A 572 11.11 6.35 18.60
N SER A 573 9.88 6.80 18.30
CA SER A 573 9.43 7.13 16.95
C SER A 573 10.22 8.30 16.33
N LEU A 574 10.52 9.34 17.10
CA LEU A 574 11.32 10.48 16.64
C LEU A 574 12.76 10.06 16.36
N ASN A 575 13.36 9.28 17.25
CA ASN A 575 14.71 8.75 17.05
C ASN A 575 14.79 7.83 15.83
N PHE A 576 13.78 6.98 15.64
CA PHE A 576 13.68 6.09 14.47
C PHE A 576 13.66 6.85 13.14
N ASN A 577 13.11 8.09 13.11
CA ASN A 577 13.03 8.94 11.91
C ASN A 577 14.09 10.08 11.92
N SER A 578 15.10 10.00 12.78
CA SER A 578 16.08 11.09 12.96
C SER A 578 17.08 11.24 11.82
N GLU A 579 17.10 10.32 10.85
CA GLU A 579 17.85 10.47 9.61
C GLU A 579 17.26 11.54 8.67
N ARG A 580 16.03 11.98 8.95
CA ARG A 580 15.35 13.03 8.17
C ARG A 580 15.30 14.32 8.98
N GLY A 581 15.48 15.47 8.29
CA GLY A 581 15.45 16.79 8.93
C GLY A 581 14.16 17.07 9.72
N GLU A 582 13.03 16.54 9.28
CA GLU A 582 11.73 16.65 9.95
C GLU A 582 11.71 15.92 11.31
N GLY A 583 12.29 14.72 11.37
CA GLY A 583 12.47 13.98 12.61
C GLY A 583 13.40 14.71 13.57
N LEU A 584 14.49 15.30 13.06
CA LEU A 584 15.44 16.09 13.85
C LEU A 584 14.84 17.35 14.46
N LEU A 585 14.00 18.07 13.69
CA LEU A 585 13.33 19.29 14.18
C LEU A 585 12.28 19.00 15.27
N SER A 586 11.81 17.77 15.36
CA SER A 586 10.81 17.34 16.34
C SER A 586 11.42 16.77 17.62
N LEU A 587 12.73 16.45 17.63
CA LEU A 587 13.49 16.03 18.80
C LEU A 587 13.93 17.20 19.65
#